data_83915720d203940fc2dbfbebe437e97f
#
_entry.id   83915720d203940fc2dbfbebe437e97f
#
_cell.length_a   1.000
_cell.length_b   1.000
_cell.length_c   1.000
_cell.angle_alpha   90.00
_cell.angle_beta   90.00
_cell.angle_gamma   90.00
#
_symmetry.space_group_name_H-M   'P 1'
#
loop_
_entity.id
_entity.type
_entity.pdbx_description
1 polymer ?
#
loop_
_entity_poly.entity_id
_entity_poly.type
_entity_poly.pdbx_seq_one_letter_code
_entity_poly.pdbx_strand_id
1 'polypeptide(L)'
;MKPLVIAACLVAAGLNLRTAGAQTKPVILITAEEGQLGAAPQGDLTFRAGVSRGPSITVVSPKPDDPSLRSPFRLQLKFEGRGGAQVDPETLKVTYARSPSVDLTARVKPFANPAGIDLPEASVPPGNHTIRAEVKDKDGRAGSVTFVIKVAN
;
A
#
# COMPACT_ATOMS: atom_id res chain seq x y z
N MET A 1 -69.44 -9.25 -37.79
CA MET A 1 -68.93 -9.30 -36.39
C MET A 1 -67.43 -9.53 -36.47
N LYS A 2 -66.65 -8.52 -36.18
CA LYS A 2 -65.19 -8.59 -36.21
C LYS A 2 -64.66 -8.57 -34.76
N PRO A 3 -63.80 -9.51 -34.30
CA PRO A 3 -63.13 -9.39 -33.05
C PRO A 3 -61.86 -8.53 -33.18
N LEU A 4 -61.79 -7.59 -32.32
CA LEU A 4 -60.68 -6.67 -32.12
C LEU A 4 -59.51 -7.39 -31.42
N VAL A 5 -58.36 -7.52 -32.11
CA VAL A 5 -57.13 -8.07 -31.51
C VAL A 5 -56.35 -6.92 -30.91
N ILE A 6 -56.26 -6.88 -29.58
CA ILE A 6 -55.43 -5.93 -28.84
C ILE A 6 -54.04 -6.55 -28.71
N ALA A 7 -53.09 -6.00 -29.44
CA ALA A 7 -51.68 -6.34 -29.29
C ALA A 7 -51.08 -5.59 -28.06
N ALA A 8 -50.77 -6.32 -26.99
CA ALA A 8 -50.06 -5.79 -25.84
C ALA A 8 -48.56 -5.75 -26.13
N CYS A 9 -48.02 -4.55 -26.35
CA CYS A 9 -46.55 -4.34 -26.39
C CYS A 9 -45.98 -4.37 -24.96
N LEU A 10 -45.29 -5.44 -24.65
CA LEU A 10 -44.47 -5.58 -23.47
C LEU A 10 -43.14 -4.83 -23.70
N VAL A 11 -43.03 -3.61 -23.16
CA VAL A 11 -41.76 -2.90 -23.11
C VAL A 11 -40.95 -3.46 -21.93
N ALA A 12 -40.00 -4.33 -22.23
CA ALA A 12 -39.01 -4.79 -21.27
C ALA A 12 -38.01 -3.65 -21.03
N ALA A 13 -38.22 -2.88 -19.94
CA ALA A 13 -37.23 -1.93 -19.45
C ALA A 13 -36.07 -2.70 -18.86
N GLY A 14 -35.00 -2.87 -19.64
CA GLY A 14 -33.73 -3.41 -19.18
C GLY A 14 -33.08 -2.46 -18.15
N LEU A 15 -33.18 -2.84 -16.90
CA LEU A 15 -32.52 -2.15 -15.79
C LEU A 15 -31.03 -2.46 -15.87
N ASN A 16 -30.25 -1.62 -16.58
CA ASN A 16 -28.80 -1.68 -16.56
C ASN A 16 -28.33 -1.22 -15.17
N LEU A 17 -28.12 -2.15 -14.23
CA LEU A 17 -27.34 -1.91 -13.03
C LEU A 17 -25.89 -1.65 -13.47
N ARG A 18 -25.57 -0.39 -13.72
CA ARG A 18 -24.16 0.03 -13.71
C ARG A 18 -23.68 -0.10 -12.29
N THR A 19 -22.94 -1.16 -12.00
CA THR A 19 -22.09 -1.25 -10.83
C THR A 19 -21.10 -0.07 -10.92
N ALA A 20 -21.38 1.00 -10.19
CA ALA A 20 -20.42 2.08 -9.99
C ALA A 20 -19.25 1.46 -9.18
N GLY A 21 -18.24 0.97 -9.90
CA GLY A 21 -16.98 0.65 -9.28
C GLY A 21 -16.49 1.93 -8.62
N ALA A 22 -16.40 1.94 -7.29
CA ALA A 22 -15.79 3.02 -6.56
C ALA A 22 -14.35 3.15 -7.09
N GLN A 23 -14.12 4.13 -7.93
CA GLN A 23 -12.78 4.47 -8.41
C GLN A 23 -12.03 5.05 -7.21
N THR A 24 -11.26 4.21 -6.55
CA THR A 24 -10.37 4.63 -5.48
C THR A 24 -9.33 5.53 -6.12
N LYS A 25 -9.33 6.79 -5.74
CA LYS A 25 -8.39 7.77 -6.28
C LYS A 25 -6.97 7.33 -5.89
N PRO A 26 -6.01 7.22 -6.83
CA PRO A 26 -4.66 6.77 -6.49
C PRO A 26 -4.01 7.72 -5.49
N VAL A 27 -3.39 7.15 -4.47
CA VAL A 27 -2.68 7.90 -3.45
C VAL A 27 -1.24 8.09 -3.91
N ILE A 28 -0.84 9.34 -4.06
CA ILE A 28 0.55 9.67 -4.39
C ILE A 28 1.43 9.31 -3.18
N LEU A 29 2.07 8.15 -3.25
CA LEU A 29 2.97 7.69 -2.19
C LEU A 29 4.33 8.38 -2.29
N ILE A 30 4.87 8.51 -3.50
CA ILE A 30 6.14 9.21 -3.77
C ILE A 30 5.89 10.14 -4.95
N THR A 31 6.26 11.41 -4.84
CA THR A 31 6.17 12.36 -5.94
C THR A 31 7.36 12.18 -6.91
N ALA A 32 7.21 12.68 -8.14
CA ALA A 32 8.29 12.64 -9.12
C ALA A 32 9.55 13.38 -8.62
N GLU A 33 9.37 14.47 -7.91
CA GLU A 33 10.45 15.27 -7.32
C GLU A 33 11.19 14.49 -6.22
N GLU A 34 10.45 13.84 -5.32
CA GLU A 34 11.01 12.97 -4.27
C GLU A 34 11.76 11.78 -4.87
N GLY A 35 11.27 11.25 -6.00
CA GLY A 35 11.94 10.19 -6.75
C GLY A 35 13.33 10.56 -7.28
N GLN A 36 13.55 11.85 -7.56
CA GLN A 36 14.81 12.40 -8.07
C GLN A 36 15.83 12.75 -6.98
N LEU A 37 15.44 12.71 -5.70
CA LEU A 37 16.36 12.96 -4.59
C LEU A 37 17.53 11.96 -4.64
N GLY A 38 18.69 12.40 -4.17
CA GLY A 38 19.90 11.57 -4.09
C GLY A 38 19.66 10.29 -3.28
N ALA A 39 20.40 9.22 -3.59
CA ALA A 39 20.38 8.02 -2.78
C ALA A 39 20.84 8.32 -1.35
N ALA A 40 20.18 7.74 -0.35
CA ALA A 40 20.64 7.85 1.02
C ALA A 40 22.03 7.23 1.17
N PRO A 41 22.92 7.82 2.01
CA PRO A 41 24.19 7.21 2.33
C PRO A 41 23.97 5.77 2.84
N GLN A 42 24.72 4.81 2.31
CA GLN A 42 24.56 3.39 2.67
C GLN A 42 24.77 3.08 4.16
N GLY A 43 25.42 3.99 4.90
CA GLY A 43 25.62 3.86 6.33
C GLY A 43 24.37 4.00 7.19
N ASP A 44 23.36 4.73 6.71
CA ASP A 44 22.08 4.93 7.41
C ASP A 44 21.12 3.73 7.24
N LEU A 45 21.41 2.86 6.30
CA LEU A 45 20.66 1.64 6.01
C LEU A 45 21.28 0.42 6.69
N THR A 46 22.09 0.60 7.75
CA THR A 46 22.65 -0.52 8.48
C THR A 46 21.53 -1.40 9.03
N PHE A 47 21.21 -2.42 8.23
CA PHE A 47 20.50 -3.59 8.69
C PHE A 47 21.29 -4.22 9.83
N ARG A 48 21.02 -3.81 11.03
CA ARG A 48 21.20 -4.75 12.12
C ARG A 48 20.05 -5.73 11.99
N ALA A 49 20.30 -6.84 11.33
CA ALA A 49 19.52 -8.05 11.49
C ALA A 49 19.69 -8.55 12.93
N GLY A 50 19.40 -7.69 13.89
CA GLY A 50 19.24 -8.05 15.28
C GLY A 50 17.95 -8.85 15.35
N VAL A 51 17.95 -9.96 16.07
CA VAL A 51 16.73 -10.69 16.40
C VAL A 51 15.79 -9.71 17.08
N SER A 52 14.90 -9.08 16.30
CA SER A 52 13.90 -8.17 16.82
C SER A 52 12.94 -8.98 17.68
N ARG A 53 12.76 -8.57 18.93
CA ARG A 53 11.71 -9.10 19.80
C ARG A 53 10.36 -8.46 19.54
N GLY A 54 10.31 -7.47 18.66
CA GLY A 54 9.11 -6.77 18.24
C GLY A 54 8.34 -7.49 17.15
N PRO A 55 7.25 -6.87 16.65
CA PRO A 55 6.42 -7.44 15.61
C PRO A 55 7.22 -7.68 14.32
N SER A 56 6.86 -8.72 13.58
CA SER A 56 7.37 -8.92 12.24
C SER A 56 6.53 -8.13 11.23
N ILE A 57 7.19 -7.61 10.20
CA ILE A 57 6.55 -6.92 9.09
C ILE A 57 6.91 -7.67 7.82
N THR A 58 5.89 -8.15 7.10
CA THR A 58 6.06 -8.88 5.85
C THR A 58 5.47 -8.09 4.69
N VAL A 59 6.25 -7.93 3.62
CA VAL A 59 5.77 -7.31 2.37
C VAL A 59 4.98 -8.37 1.59
N VAL A 60 3.67 -8.13 1.44
CA VAL A 60 2.77 -9.05 0.71
C VAL A 60 2.65 -8.61 -0.74
N SER A 61 2.54 -7.30 -0.98
CA SER A 61 2.47 -6.70 -2.31
C SER A 61 3.17 -5.33 -2.29
N PRO A 62 3.92 -4.97 -3.33
CA PRO A 62 4.32 -5.80 -4.47
C PRO A 62 5.25 -6.94 -4.05
N LYS A 63 5.32 -7.99 -4.89
CA LYS A 63 6.31 -9.05 -4.66
C LYS A 63 7.72 -8.47 -4.79
N PRO A 64 8.67 -8.86 -3.93
CA PRO A 64 10.06 -8.47 -4.10
C PRO A 64 10.55 -8.87 -5.51
N ASP A 65 11.27 -7.96 -6.14
CA ASP A 65 11.87 -8.16 -7.47
C ASP A 65 10.88 -8.40 -8.64
N ASP A 66 9.64 -7.89 -8.55
CA ASP A 66 8.72 -7.92 -9.70
C ASP A 66 9.20 -6.91 -10.77
N PRO A 67 9.73 -7.39 -11.93
CA PRO A 67 10.24 -6.50 -12.98
C PRO A 67 9.12 -5.83 -13.78
N SER A 68 7.88 -6.29 -13.63
CA SER A 68 6.71 -5.83 -14.38
C SER A 68 5.83 -4.86 -13.59
N LEU A 69 6.22 -4.50 -12.37
CA LEU A 69 5.45 -3.61 -11.52
C LEU A 69 5.26 -2.24 -12.16
N ARG A 70 4.02 -1.84 -12.32
CA ARG A 70 3.64 -0.52 -12.86
C ARG A 70 2.81 0.25 -11.84
N SER A 71 2.96 1.55 -11.85
CA SER A 71 2.16 2.47 -11.02
C SER A 71 0.84 2.82 -11.75
N PRO A 72 -0.31 2.91 -11.03
CA PRO A 72 -0.47 2.63 -9.60
C PRO A 72 -0.53 1.13 -9.29
N PHE A 73 -0.13 0.74 -8.07
CA PHE A 73 -0.15 -0.66 -7.62
C PHE A 73 -0.64 -0.76 -6.18
N ARG A 74 -1.04 -1.97 -5.75
CA ARG A 74 -1.43 -2.24 -4.36
C ARG A 74 -0.19 -2.41 -3.50
N LEU A 75 -0.08 -1.61 -2.43
CA LEU A 75 0.94 -1.79 -1.41
C LEU A 75 0.30 -2.44 -0.18
N GLN A 76 0.73 -3.66 0.12
CA GLN A 76 0.22 -4.42 1.25
C GLN A 76 1.37 -4.94 2.12
N LEU A 77 1.36 -4.52 3.38
CA LEU A 77 2.25 -5.01 4.43
C LEU A 77 1.42 -5.74 5.47
N LYS A 78 1.90 -6.88 5.95
CA LYS A 78 1.29 -7.64 7.05
C LYS A 78 2.12 -7.46 8.31
N PHE A 79 1.44 -7.20 9.43
CA PHE A 79 2.04 -7.13 10.75
C PHE A 79 1.69 -8.37 11.55
N GLU A 80 2.66 -8.94 12.23
CA GLU A 80 2.46 -10.08 13.13
C GLU A 80 3.16 -9.78 14.46
N GLY A 81 2.36 -9.63 15.52
CA GLY A 81 2.89 -9.48 16.86
C GLY A 81 3.51 -10.76 17.38
N ARG A 82 4.62 -10.66 18.08
CA ARG A 82 5.25 -11.81 18.73
C ARG A 82 4.61 -12.11 20.09
N GLY A 83 4.43 -13.39 20.37
CA GLY A 83 3.90 -13.85 21.67
C GLY A 83 2.47 -13.38 21.97
N GLY A 84 1.67 -13.13 20.92
CA GLY A 84 0.28 -12.66 21.08
C GLY A 84 0.14 -11.16 21.36
N ALA A 85 1.24 -10.40 21.36
CA ALA A 85 1.19 -8.96 21.53
C ALA A 85 0.49 -8.30 20.34
N GLN A 86 -0.38 -7.34 20.62
CA GLN A 86 -1.06 -6.57 19.59
C GLN A 86 -0.12 -5.51 19.02
N VAL A 87 -0.13 -5.36 17.71
CA VAL A 87 0.61 -4.28 17.02
C VAL A 87 -0.17 -2.97 17.19
N ASP A 88 0.55 -1.89 17.47
CA ASP A 88 -0.01 -0.55 17.60
C ASP A 88 0.21 0.23 16.30
N PRO A 89 -0.82 0.39 15.45
CA PRO A 89 -0.70 1.10 14.17
C PRO A 89 -0.43 2.60 14.34
N GLU A 90 -0.69 3.18 15.51
CA GLU A 90 -0.40 4.60 15.77
C GLU A 90 1.10 4.87 15.84
N THR A 91 1.91 3.85 16.15
CA THR A 91 3.38 3.94 16.20
C THR A 91 4.03 3.71 14.82
N LEU A 92 3.22 3.48 13.79
CA LEU A 92 3.71 3.26 12.44
C LEU A 92 4.54 4.45 11.96
N LYS A 93 5.72 4.17 11.44
CA LYS A 93 6.59 5.12 10.76
C LYS A 93 7.04 4.53 9.43
N VAL A 94 6.80 5.26 8.35
CA VAL A 94 7.23 4.85 7.01
C VAL A 94 8.11 5.94 6.43
N THR A 95 9.32 5.58 6.05
CA THR A 95 10.33 6.53 5.57
C THR A 95 10.84 6.09 4.20
N TYR A 96 10.88 7.01 3.26
CA TYR A 96 11.55 6.83 1.98
C TYR A 96 13.03 7.18 2.14
N ALA A 97 13.87 6.19 1.88
CA ALA A 97 15.32 6.30 2.09
C ALA A 97 15.99 7.08 0.96
N ARG A 98 16.03 8.39 1.10
CA ARG A 98 16.71 9.34 0.22
C ARG A 98 17.50 10.33 1.05
N SER A 99 18.21 11.22 0.39
CA SER A 99 18.93 12.32 1.03
C SER A 99 18.41 13.67 0.46
N PRO A 100 17.64 14.41 1.27
CA PRO A 100 17.12 14.08 2.61
C PRO A 100 16.08 12.95 2.61
N SER A 101 15.90 12.28 3.76
CA SER A 101 14.87 11.26 3.91
C SER A 101 13.47 11.89 3.93
N VAL A 102 12.49 11.21 3.32
CA VAL A 102 11.10 11.69 3.24
C VAL A 102 10.20 10.84 4.11
N ASP A 103 9.41 11.48 4.96
CA ASP A 103 8.41 10.80 5.79
C ASP A 103 7.13 10.54 4.98
N LEU A 104 6.79 9.27 4.79
CA LEU A 104 5.59 8.81 4.10
C LEU A 104 4.46 8.42 5.05
N THR A 105 4.67 8.52 6.35
CA THR A 105 3.75 8.03 7.39
C THR A 105 2.35 8.59 7.22
N ALA A 106 2.23 9.90 7.01
CA ALA A 106 0.92 10.56 6.85
C ALA A 106 0.13 10.08 5.63
N ARG A 107 0.83 9.61 4.59
CA ARG A 107 0.23 9.14 3.34
C ARG A 107 -0.31 7.70 3.47
N VAL A 108 0.30 6.88 4.31
CA VAL A 108 -0.07 5.47 4.51
C VAL A 108 -0.93 5.24 5.75
N LYS A 109 -0.87 6.14 6.74
CA LYS A 109 -1.59 6.01 8.01
C LYS A 109 -3.10 5.76 7.88
N PRO A 110 -3.84 6.39 6.95
CA PRO A 110 -5.27 6.13 6.74
C PRO A 110 -5.58 4.68 6.32
N PHE A 111 -4.58 3.95 5.81
CA PHE A 111 -4.68 2.57 5.32
C PHE A 111 -4.03 1.57 6.27
N ALA A 112 -3.56 2.04 7.43
CA ALA A 112 -2.92 1.21 8.45
C ALA A 112 -3.96 0.71 9.46
N ASN A 113 -3.79 -0.56 9.86
CA ASN A 113 -4.56 -1.21 10.91
C ASN A 113 -3.65 -2.15 11.71
N PRO A 114 -4.09 -2.73 12.83
CA PRO A 114 -3.26 -3.63 13.63
C PRO A 114 -2.74 -4.87 12.89
N ALA A 115 -3.40 -5.27 11.79
CA ALA A 115 -3.00 -6.41 10.97
C ALA A 115 -2.01 -6.03 9.86
N GLY A 116 -1.89 -4.73 9.53
CA GLY A 116 -0.99 -4.28 8.48
C GLY A 116 -1.40 -2.98 7.80
N ILE A 117 -0.82 -2.75 6.63
CA ILE A 117 -1.16 -1.66 5.73
C ILE A 117 -1.79 -2.27 4.48
N ASP A 118 -2.88 -1.69 4.00
CA ASP A 118 -3.52 -2.06 2.74
C ASP A 118 -3.89 -0.81 1.94
N LEU A 119 -2.95 -0.36 1.11
CA LEU A 119 -3.12 0.77 0.22
C LEU A 119 -3.41 0.25 -1.19
N PRO A 120 -4.66 0.35 -1.68
CA PRO A 120 -5.09 -0.30 -2.92
C PRO A 120 -4.41 0.26 -4.17
N GLU A 121 -4.16 1.57 -4.20
CA GLU A 121 -3.60 2.27 -5.36
C GLU A 121 -2.51 3.24 -4.92
N ALA A 122 -1.28 2.74 -4.76
CA ALA A 122 -0.09 3.53 -4.50
C ALA A 122 0.49 4.05 -5.82
N SER A 123 0.57 5.37 -5.97
CA SER A 123 1.23 6.01 -7.11
C SER A 123 2.68 6.33 -6.74
N VAL A 124 3.60 5.78 -7.53
CA VAL A 124 5.05 5.92 -7.37
C VAL A 124 5.68 6.14 -8.74
N PRO A 125 6.62 7.07 -8.92
CA PRO A 125 7.29 7.29 -10.20
C PRO A 125 8.12 6.07 -10.62
N PRO A 126 8.47 5.94 -11.90
CA PRO A 126 9.38 4.88 -12.36
C PRO A 126 10.74 4.97 -11.67
N GLY A 127 11.34 3.81 -11.38
CA GLY A 127 12.66 3.72 -10.75
C GLY A 127 12.71 2.77 -9.55
N ASN A 128 13.84 2.84 -8.83
CA ASN A 128 14.08 2.05 -7.62
C ASN A 128 13.85 2.90 -6.38
N HIS A 129 12.95 2.44 -5.51
CA HIS A 129 12.55 3.18 -4.31
C HIS A 129 12.76 2.31 -3.07
N THR A 130 13.68 2.71 -2.20
CA THR A 130 13.92 2.03 -0.93
C THR A 130 13.04 2.65 0.14
N ILE A 131 12.20 1.82 0.75
CA ILE A 131 11.25 2.23 1.80
C ILE A 131 11.55 1.44 3.05
N ARG A 132 11.53 2.13 4.20
CA ARG A 132 11.63 1.54 5.52
C ARG A 132 10.32 1.73 6.26
N ALA A 133 9.76 0.65 6.78
CA ALA A 133 8.60 0.66 7.65
C ALA A 133 9.00 0.18 9.04
N GLU A 134 8.53 0.87 10.07
CA GLU A 134 8.73 0.54 11.48
C GLU A 134 7.38 0.60 12.19
N VAL A 135 7.14 -0.33 13.12
CA VAL A 135 5.96 -0.33 13.96
C VAL A 135 6.31 -0.93 15.32
N LYS A 136 5.60 -0.54 16.36
CA LYS A 136 5.75 -1.11 17.71
C LYS A 136 4.53 -1.92 18.08
N ASP A 137 4.74 -2.87 18.99
CA ASP A 137 3.64 -3.52 19.69
C ASP A 137 3.25 -2.72 20.94
N LYS A 138 2.14 -3.12 21.58
CA LYS A 138 1.68 -2.48 22.82
C LYS A 138 2.64 -2.63 24.00
N ASP A 139 3.59 -3.57 23.91
CA ASP A 139 4.67 -3.74 24.87
C ASP A 139 5.87 -2.80 24.59
N GLY A 140 5.76 -1.96 23.56
CA GLY A 140 6.80 -0.98 23.17
C GLY A 140 7.97 -1.58 22.36
N ARG A 141 7.88 -2.85 21.96
CA ARG A 141 8.92 -3.50 21.15
C ARG A 141 8.78 -3.11 19.69
N ALA A 142 9.86 -2.65 19.08
CA ALA A 142 9.86 -2.20 17.70
C ALA A 142 10.20 -3.35 16.72
N GLY A 143 9.45 -3.41 15.63
CA GLY A 143 9.78 -4.18 14.44
C GLY A 143 10.01 -3.26 13.25
N SER A 144 10.87 -3.64 12.33
CA SER A 144 11.14 -2.86 11.12
C SER A 144 11.44 -3.77 9.93
N VAL A 145 11.11 -3.27 8.74
CA VAL A 145 11.48 -3.87 7.47
C VAL A 145 11.95 -2.78 6.51
N THR A 146 12.94 -3.10 5.70
CA THR A 146 13.33 -2.26 4.56
C THR A 146 13.16 -3.08 3.30
N PHE A 147 12.54 -2.50 2.29
CA PHE A 147 12.28 -3.16 1.02
C PHE A 147 12.46 -2.19 -0.14
N VAL A 148 12.72 -2.73 -1.32
CA VAL A 148 12.88 -1.95 -2.54
C VAL A 148 11.70 -2.20 -3.46
N ILE A 149 11.09 -1.13 -3.92
CA ILE A 149 10.07 -1.16 -4.96
C ILE A 149 10.73 -0.74 -6.28
N LYS A 150 10.64 -1.61 -7.29
CA LYS A 150 11.13 -1.32 -8.64
C LYS A 150 9.92 -1.08 -9.54
N VAL A 151 9.71 0.15 -9.97
CA VAL A 151 8.61 0.53 -10.86
C VAL A 151 9.15 0.65 -12.27
N ALA A 152 8.55 -0.10 -13.20
CA ALA A 152 8.88 -0.03 -14.61
C ALA A 152 8.38 1.29 -15.25
N ASN A 153 9.05 1.69 -16.33
CA ASN A 153 8.62 2.79 -17.19
C ASN A 153 7.34 2.44 -17.95
#